data_12bc744c45fd1ca24fab4cd34985d5cb
#
_entry.id   12bc744c45fd1ca24fab4cd34985d5cb
#
_cell.length_a   1.000
_cell.length_b   1.000
_cell.length_c   1.000
_cell.angle_alpha   90.00
_cell.angle_beta   90.00
_cell.angle_gamma   90.00
#
_symmetry.space_group_name_H-M   'P 1'
#
loop_
_entity.id
_entity.type
_entity.pdbx_description
1 polymer ?
#
loop_
_entity_poly.entity_id
_entity_poly.type
_entity_poly.pdbx_seq_one_letter_code
_entity_poly.pdbx_strand_id
1 'polypeptide(L)'
;MAELSIRKAVSCDEQVLAYIQTESWKAAFAGILSPEELVRCTNLEKAEQMYHSVLRREGCNMAIEFVDDQPHCIAAWGQNRCDLGDTVGELICIHSLQNNRAKGYGSAMMNYVLDQLQQANYESVILWVFEENSRARKFYEKHGFELTEQKKMANGIAELMYKKDL
;
A
#
# COMPACT_ATOMS: atom_id res chain seq x y z
N MET A 1 13.45 5.77 -22.43
CA MET A 1 12.86 4.99 -21.30
C MET A 1 12.38 6.00 -20.28
N ALA A 2 11.29 5.67 -19.58
CA ALA A 2 10.81 6.50 -18.49
C ALA A 2 11.83 6.52 -17.34
N GLU A 3 12.05 7.69 -16.76
CA GLU A 3 12.87 7.85 -15.56
C GLU A 3 12.04 7.46 -14.33
N LEU A 4 12.58 6.55 -13.53
CA LEU A 4 11.94 6.08 -12.31
C LEU A 4 12.73 6.54 -11.10
N SER A 5 12.07 7.17 -10.14
CA SER A 5 12.65 7.52 -8.86
C SER A 5 11.69 7.22 -7.70
N ILE A 6 12.24 6.84 -6.55
CA ILE A 6 11.49 6.58 -5.33
C ILE A 6 12.13 7.38 -4.20
N ARG A 7 11.34 8.12 -3.45
CA ARG A 7 11.79 8.82 -2.26
C ARG A 7 10.85 8.64 -1.08
N LYS A 8 11.35 8.81 0.12
CA LYS A 8 10.50 8.89 1.31
C LYS A 8 9.55 10.08 1.22
N ALA A 9 8.33 9.89 1.68
CA ALA A 9 7.36 10.97 1.82
C ALA A 9 7.75 11.88 2.99
N VAL A 10 7.51 13.17 2.82
CA VAL A 10 7.78 14.22 3.81
C VAL A 10 6.53 15.08 4.04
N SER A 11 6.56 15.93 5.06
CA SER A 11 5.50 16.93 5.25
C SER A 11 5.29 17.73 3.97
N CYS A 12 4.06 18.05 3.64
CA CYS A 12 3.57 18.66 2.39
C CYS A 12 3.34 17.68 1.23
N ASP A 13 3.57 16.39 1.40
CA ASP A 13 3.20 15.37 0.40
C ASP A 13 1.75 14.86 0.56
N GLU A 14 1.01 15.30 1.57
CA GLU A 14 -0.34 14.82 1.88
C GLU A 14 -1.31 14.87 0.71
N GLN A 15 -1.25 15.89 -0.12
CA GLN A 15 -2.12 16.01 -1.30
C GLN A 15 -1.81 14.95 -2.34
N VAL A 16 -0.54 14.69 -2.61
CA VAL A 16 -0.10 13.67 -3.56
C VAL A 16 -0.49 12.27 -3.06
N LEU A 17 -0.24 11.99 -1.78
CA LEU A 17 -0.60 10.71 -1.16
C LEU A 17 -2.12 10.46 -1.21
N ALA A 18 -2.90 11.47 -0.85
CA ALA A 18 -4.36 11.39 -0.87
C ALA A 18 -4.90 11.20 -2.29
N TYR A 19 -4.38 11.91 -3.27
CA TYR A 19 -4.77 11.78 -4.67
C TYR A 19 -4.53 10.37 -5.19
N ILE A 20 -3.32 9.84 -5.01
CA ILE A 20 -2.98 8.48 -5.49
C ILE A 20 -3.85 7.43 -4.79
N GLN A 21 -4.04 7.54 -3.46
CA GLN A 21 -4.90 6.60 -2.74
C GLN A 21 -6.33 6.64 -3.26
N THR A 22 -6.96 7.80 -3.33
CA THR A 22 -8.37 7.91 -3.71
C THR A 22 -8.60 7.46 -5.14
N GLU A 23 -7.76 7.86 -6.09
CA GLU A 23 -7.86 7.44 -7.49
C GLU A 23 -7.59 5.93 -7.67
N SER A 24 -6.62 5.37 -6.96
CA SER A 24 -6.36 3.93 -7.03
C SER A 24 -7.51 3.11 -6.44
N TRP A 25 -8.12 3.56 -5.34
CA TRP A 25 -9.25 2.88 -4.71
C TRP A 25 -10.51 2.92 -5.57
N LYS A 26 -10.81 4.05 -6.21
CA LYS A 26 -11.93 4.14 -7.16
C LYS A 26 -11.84 3.09 -8.26
N ALA A 27 -10.64 2.83 -8.74
CA ALA A 27 -10.42 1.83 -9.79
C ALA A 27 -10.36 0.39 -9.25
N ALA A 28 -9.69 0.17 -8.11
CA ALA A 28 -9.48 -1.17 -7.56
C ALA A 28 -10.75 -1.75 -6.91
N PHE A 29 -11.57 -0.92 -6.29
CA PHE A 29 -12.68 -1.36 -5.44
C PHE A 29 -14.07 -1.10 -6.05
N ALA A 30 -14.15 -0.64 -7.29
CA ALA A 30 -15.41 -0.38 -7.98
C ALA A 30 -16.36 -1.60 -8.06
N GLY A 31 -15.82 -2.82 -8.05
CA GLY A 31 -16.58 -4.07 -8.04
C GLY A 31 -16.62 -4.79 -6.68
N ILE A 32 -15.99 -4.22 -5.64
CA ILE A 32 -15.84 -4.83 -4.31
C ILE A 32 -16.67 -4.06 -3.28
N LEU A 33 -16.58 -2.74 -3.30
CA LEU A 33 -17.37 -1.85 -2.44
C LEU A 33 -18.65 -1.41 -3.15
N SER A 34 -19.71 -1.16 -2.37
CA SER A 34 -20.89 -0.48 -2.91
C SER A 34 -20.52 0.94 -3.38
N PRO A 35 -21.26 1.52 -4.35
CA PRO A 35 -21.01 2.89 -4.81
C PRO A 35 -20.98 3.92 -3.67
N GLU A 36 -21.85 3.78 -2.68
CA GLU A 36 -21.93 4.67 -1.51
C GLU A 36 -20.71 4.55 -0.61
N GLU A 37 -20.27 3.32 -0.34
CA GLU A 37 -19.06 3.07 0.44
C GLU A 37 -17.81 3.57 -0.29
N LEU A 38 -17.74 3.36 -1.60
CA LEU A 38 -16.63 3.82 -2.41
C LEU A 38 -16.49 5.35 -2.38
N VAL A 39 -17.60 6.08 -2.52
CA VAL A 39 -17.62 7.55 -2.39
C VAL A 39 -17.16 7.98 -1.00
N ARG A 40 -17.64 7.31 0.06
CA ARG A 40 -17.24 7.62 1.43
C ARG A 40 -15.74 7.38 1.68
N CYS A 41 -15.19 6.28 1.17
CA CYS A 41 -13.80 5.88 1.36
C CYS A 41 -12.82 6.64 0.45
N THR A 42 -13.30 7.31 -0.60
CA THR A 42 -12.48 8.06 -1.56
C THR A 42 -12.69 9.57 -1.48
N ASN A 43 -13.05 10.06 -0.30
CA ASN A 43 -13.16 11.50 -0.05
C ASN A 43 -11.75 12.10 0.06
N LEU A 44 -11.39 12.95 -0.89
CA LEU A 44 -10.05 13.51 -1.03
C LEU A 44 -9.65 14.36 0.19
N GLU A 45 -10.53 15.23 0.66
CA GLU A 45 -10.24 16.10 1.81
C GLU A 45 -9.96 15.31 3.09
N LYS A 46 -10.76 14.26 3.36
CA LYS A 46 -10.52 13.37 4.51
C LYS A 46 -9.21 12.62 4.37
N ALA A 47 -8.86 12.18 3.18
CA ALA A 47 -7.59 11.52 2.91
C ALA A 47 -6.40 12.46 3.13
N GLU A 48 -6.49 13.71 2.67
CA GLU A 48 -5.45 14.72 2.91
C GLU A 48 -5.26 14.99 4.41
N GLN A 49 -6.34 15.14 5.17
CA GLN A 49 -6.30 15.32 6.63
C GLN A 49 -5.66 14.13 7.33
N MET A 50 -5.98 12.91 6.91
CA MET A 50 -5.38 11.68 7.43
C MET A 50 -3.87 11.68 7.18
N TYR A 51 -3.42 11.91 5.95
CA TYR A 51 -1.99 11.93 5.61
C TYR A 51 -1.23 13.06 6.29
N HIS A 52 -1.85 14.22 6.46
CA HIS A 52 -1.29 15.30 7.25
C HIS A 52 -0.96 14.85 8.68
N SER A 53 -1.84 14.08 9.29
CA SER A 53 -1.61 13.50 10.62
C SER A 53 -0.57 12.38 10.62
N VAL A 54 -0.64 11.49 9.62
CA VAL A 54 0.24 10.33 9.49
C VAL A 54 1.69 10.75 9.29
N LEU A 55 1.96 11.72 8.41
CA LEU A 55 3.32 12.19 8.12
C LEU A 55 4.02 12.87 9.32
N ARG A 56 3.27 13.25 10.35
CA ARG A 56 3.81 13.85 11.58
C ARG A 56 4.03 12.86 12.70
N ARG A 57 3.62 11.60 12.54
CA ARG A 57 3.82 10.54 13.53
C ARG A 57 5.21 9.96 13.39
N GLU A 58 5.89 9.78 14.52
CA GLU A 58 7.13 9.01 14.56
C GLU A 58 6.88 7.55 14.16
N GLY A 59 7.84 6.95 13.48
CA GLY A 59 7.77 5.54 13.05
C GLY A 59 6.88 5.27 11.85
N CYS A 60 6.31 6.29 11.22
CA CYS A 60 5.61 6.12 9.96
C CYS A 60 6.59 6.10 8.79
N ASN A 61 6.59 5.01 8.04
CA ASN A 61 7.39 4.87 6.83
C ASN A 61 6.49 4.91 5.61
N MET A 62 6.68 5.91 4.77
CA MET A 62 5.98 6.06 3.50
C MET A 62 6.94 6.47 2.40
N ALA A 63 6.65 6.06 1.17
CA ALA A 63 7.40 6.47 -0.02
C ALA A 63 6.46 6.81 -1.17
N ILE A 64 6.96 7.64 -2.07
CA ILE A 64 6.31 8.01 -3.33
C ILE A 64 7.25 7.63 -4.47
N GLU A 65 6.71 6.94 -5.47
CA GLU A 65 7.37 6.63 -6.73
C GLU A 65 6.94 7.62 -7.80
N PHE A 66 7.90 8.13 -8.51
CA PHE A 66 7.72 9.05 -9.63
C PHE A 66 8.15 8.38 -10.93
N VAL A 67 7.37 8.61 -11.97
CA VAL A 67 7.66 8.20 -13.35
C VAL A 67 7.70 9.47 -14.19
N ASP A 68 8.86 9.79 -14.78
CA ASP A 68 9.09 11.06 -15.50
C ASP A 68 8.65 12.27 -14.66
N ASP A 69 9.12 12.33 -13.41
CA ASP A 69 8.79 13.36 -12.41
C ASP A 69 7.29 13.46 -12.03
N GLN A 70 6.45 12.55 -12.49
CA GLN A 70 5.03 12.50 -12.12
C GLN A 70 4.80 11.44 -11.04
N PRO A 71 4.11 11.76 -9.94
CA PRO A 71 3.83 10.80 -8.89
C PRO A 71 2.91 9.70 -9.42
N HIS A 72 3.24 8.45 -9.15
CA HIS A 72 2.57 7.29 -9.73
C HIS A 72 2.12 6.25 -8.70
N CYS A 73 2.95 5.94 -7.72
CA CYS A 73 2.70 4.92 -6.73
C CYS A 73 3.10 5.39 -5.33
N ILE A 74 2.39 4.93 -4.33
CA ILE A 74 2.71 5.15 -2.92
C ILE A 74 2.73 3.83 -2.16
N ALA A 75 3.51 3.77 -1.10
CA ALA A 75 3.50 2.67 -0.14
C ALA A 75 3.70 3.17 1.29
N ALA A 76 3.14 2.42 2.24
CA ALA A 76 3.36 2.59 3.67
C ALA A 76 3.71 1.25 4.31
N TRP A 77 4.67 1.25 5.24
CA TRP A 77 5.11 0.04 5.93
C TRP A 77 5.64 0.38 7.32
N GLY A 78 5.78 -0.62 8.16
CA GLY A 78 6.34 -0.48 9.49
C GLY A 78 6.10 -1.69 10.38
N GLN A 79 6.02 -1.46 11.67
CA GLN A 79 5.66 -2.48 12.65
C GLN A 79 4.26 -3.03 12.34
N ASN A 80 4.10 -4.35 12.49
CA ASN A 80 2.77 -4.95 12.30
C ASN A 80 1.79 -4.46 13.38
N ARG A 81 0.51 -4.38 13.01
CA ARG A 81 -0.59 -3.94 13.88
C ARG A 81 -1.39 -5.12 14.46
N CYS A 82 -0.83 -6.33 14.41
CA CYS A 82 -1.53 -7.59 14.71
C CYS A 82 -0.90 -8.37 15.88
N ASP A 83 -0.03 -7.76 16.67
CA ASP A 83 0.68 -8.40 17.79
C ASP A 83 1.47 -9.67 17.40
N LEU A 84 2.08 -9.68 16.21
CA LEU A 84 2.86 -10.81 15.70
C LEU A 84 4.34 -10.80 16.12
N GLY A 85 4.70 -9.90 17.04
CA GLY A 85 6.07 -9.71 17.52
C GLY A 85 6.84 -8.64 16.74
N ASP A 86 7.99 -8.27 17.26
CA ASP A 86 8.78 -7.12 16.80
C ASP A 86 9.60 -7.42 15.54
N THR A 87 9.77 -8.69 15.19
CA THR A 87 10.52 -9.09 13.98
C THR A 87 9.63 -9.21 12.74
N VAL A 88 8.31 -9.01 12.88
CA VAL A 88 7.34 -9.06 11.79
C VAL A 88 6.91 -7.66 11.40
N GLY A 89 7.29 -7.23 10.22
CA GLY A 89 6.82 -5.99 9.62
C GLY A 89 5.46 -6.12 8.94
N GLU A 90 4.89 -5.01 8.53
CA GLU A 90 3.64 -4.95 7.76
C GLU A 90 3.80 -4.01 6.57
N LEU A 91 3.46 -4.49 5.38
CA LEU A 91 3.15 -3.63 4.25
C LEU A 91 1.70 -3.15 4.44
N ILE A 92 1.55 -1.92 4.90
CA ILE A 92 0.25 -1.36 5.28
C ILE A 92 -0.58 -1.04 4.05
N CYS A 93 0.05 -0.46 3.02
CA CYS A 93 -0.58 -0.22 1.73
C CYS A 93 0.45 -0.10 0.61
N ILE A 94 0.01 -0.39 -0.60
CA ILE A 94 0.68 -0.05 -1.85
C ILE A 94 -0.41 0.30 -2.87
N HIS A 95 -0.38 1.54 -3.37
CA HIS A 95 -1.40 2.07 -4.26
C HIS A 95 -0.75 2.73 -5.47
N SER A 96 -1.23 2.40 -6.67
CA SER A 96 -0.74 3.01 -7.90
C SER A 96 -1.87 3.51 -8.78
N LEU A 97 -1.60 4.58 -9.52
CA LEU A 97 -2.49 5.11 -10.53
C LEU A 97 -2.65 4.10 -11.67
N GLN A 98 -3.78 4.17 -12.36
CA GLN A 98 -4.15 3.21 -13.41
C GLN A 98 -3.37 3.41 -14.72
N ASN A 99 -2.92 4.62 -15.00
CA ASN A 99 -2.01 4.91 -16.09
C ASN A 99 -0.67 4.18 -15.88
N ASN A 100 -0.03 3.77 -16.94
CA ASN A 100 1.25 3.04 -16.89
C ASN A 100 1.20 1.65 -16.23
N ARG A 101 0.04 1.00 -16.21
CA ARG A 101 -0.08 -0.39 -15.73
C ARG A 101 0.82 -1.34 -16.53
N ALA A 102 1.21 -2.43 -15.89
CA ALA A 102 2.01 -3.51 -16.45
C ALA A 102 3.43 -3.13 -16.92
N LYS A 103 3.93 -1.94 -16.57
CA LYS A 103 5.29 -1.50 -16.88
C LYS A 103 6.32 -1.82 -15.78
N GLY A 104 5.90 -2.53 -14.71
CA GLY A 104 6.79 -2.95 -13.63
C GLY A 104 7.01 -1.93 -12.52
N TYR A 105 6.37 -0.76 -12.57
CA TYR A 105 6.56 0.29 -11.56
C TYR A 105 6.15 -0.17 -10.15
N GLY A 106 4.99 -0.80 -10.00
CA GLY A 106 4.59 -1.36 -8.70
C GLY A 106 5.58 -2.39 -8.14
N SER A 107 6.27 -3.13 -9.01
CA SER A 107 7.34 -4.05 -8.59
C SER A 107 8.56 -3.30 -8.07
N ALA A 108 8.90 -2.16 -8.65
CA ALA A 108 10.00 -1.32 -8.16
C ALA A 108 9.69 -0.80 -6.74
N MET A 109 8.46 -0.29 -6.52
CA MET A 109 8.02 0.12 -5.19
C MET A 109 8.01 -1.05 -4.20
N MET A 110 7.52 -2.23 -4.58
CA MET A 110 7.53 -3.41 -3.72
C MET A 110 8.95 -3.78 -3.31
N ASN A 111 9.89 -3.86 -4.25
CA ASN A 111 11.28 -4.16 -3.95
C ASN A 111 11.89 -3.11 -3.01
N TYR A 112 11.64 -1.84 -3.25
CA TYR A 112 12.09 -0.76 -2.36
C TYR A 112 11.59 -0.97 -0.92
N VAL A 113 10.30 -1.28 -0.73
CA VAL A 113 9.72 -1.52 0.60
C VAL A 113 10.34 -2.75 1.26
N LEU A 114 10.50 -3.85 0.53
CA LEU A 114 11.12 -5.07 1.07
C LEU A 114 12.57 -4.81 1.52
N ASP A 115 13.34 -4.05 0.75
CA ASP A 115 14.70 -3.64 1.12
C ASP A 115 14.70 -2.77 2.40
N GLN A 116 13.75 -1.83 2.52
CA GLN A 116 13.63 -1.00 3.72
C GLN A 116 13.29 -1.84 4.97
N LEU A 117 12.40 -2.80 4.84
CA LEU A 117 12.04 -3.71 5.93
C LEU A 117 13.22 -4.60 6.36
N GLN A 118 13.96 -5.13 5.39
CA GLN A 118 15.20 -5.89 5.67
C GLN A 118 16.24 -5.05 6.40
N GLN A 119 16.49 -3.82 5.94
CA GLN A 119 17.42 -2.89 6.58
C GLN A 119 16.99 -2.51 8.00
N ALA A 120 15.70 -2.53 8.29
CA ALA A 120 15.15 -2.33 9.63
C ALA A 120 15.15 -3.60 10.51
N ASN A 121 15.78 -4.69 10.04
CA ASN A 121 15.91 -5.98 10.72
C ASN A 121 14.59 -6.74 10.95
N TYR A 122 13.58 -6.52 10.12
CA TYR A 122 12.44 -7.42 10.09
C TYR A 122 12.82 -8.75 9.43
N GLU A 123 12.35 -9.84 9.98
CA GLU A 123 12.60 -11.21 9.48
C GLU A 123 11.51 -11.66 8.50
N SER A 124 10.33 -11.09 8.64
CA SER A 124 9.19 -11.36 7.77
C SER A 124 8.27 -10.15 7.67
N VAL A 125 7.41 -10.15 6.68
CA VAL A 125 6.43 -9.10 6.43
C VAL A 125 5.07 -9.70 6.13
N ILE A 126 4.02 -9.11 6.69
CA ILE A 126 2.63 -9.42 6.40
C ILE A 126 1.95 -8.29 5.63
N LEU A 127 0.84 -8.61 5.01
CA LEU A 127 -0.11 -7.66 4.46
C LEU A 127 -1.53 -8.19 4.55
N TRP A 128 -2.50 -7.29 4.51
CA TRP A 128 -3.91 -7.61 4.38
C TRP A 128 -4.45 -7.14 3.05
N VAL A 129 -5.27 -7.96 2.41
CA VAL A 129 -5.86 -7.67 1.10
C VAL A 129 -7.29 -8.19 1.05
N PHE A 130 -8.20 -7.45 0.43
CA PHE A 130 -9.55 -7.93 0.18
C PHE A 130 -9.54 -9.25 -0.60
N GLU A 131 -10.29 -10.24 -0.10
CA GLU A 131 -10.40 -11.56 -0.73
C GLU A 131 -10.79 -11.47 -2.21
N GLU A 132 -11.68 -10.54 -2.55
CA GLU A 132 -12.17 -10.30 -3.91
C GLU A 132 -11.18 -9.52 -4.80
N ASN A 133 -10.15 -8.92 -4.22
CA ASN A 133 -9.13 -8.20 -4.99
C ASN A 133 -8.10 -9.17 -5.58
N SER A 134 -8.55 -9.98 -6.53
CA SER A 134 -7.74 -11.03 -7.17
C SER A 134 -6.51 -10.48 -7.89
N ARG A 135 -6.57 -9.25 -8.39
CA ARG A 135 -5.44 -8.58 -9.04
C ARG A 135 -4.32 -8.27 -8.05
N ALA A 136 -4.64 -7.70 -6.90
CA ALA A 136 -3.65 -7.41 -5.86
C ALA A 136 -3.07 -8.72 -5.29
N ARG A 137 -3.90 -9.73 -5.08
CA ARG A 137 -3.46 -11.04 -4.60
C ARG A 137 -2.42 -11.66 -5.54
N LYS A 138 -2.67 -11.69 -6.85
CA LYS A 138 -1.71 -12.16 -7.86
C LYS A 138 -0.41 -11.34 -7.87
N PHE A 139 -0.50 -10.03 -7.65
CA PHE A 139 0.67 -9.16 -7.55
C PHE A 139 1.53 -9.55 -6.33
N TYR A 140 0.92 -9.77 -5.17
CA TYR A 140 1.64 -10.19 -3.97
C TYR A 140 2.24 -11.59 -4.11
N GLU A 141 1.49 -12.55 -4.65
CA GLU A 141 1.97 -13.92 -4.93
C GLU A 141 3.19 -13.89 -5.88
N LYS A 142 3.16 -13.06 -6.91
CA LYS A 142 4.31 -12.85 -7.82
C LYS A 142 5.57 -12.36 -7.10
N HIS A 143 5.42 -11.61 -6.00
CA HIS A 143 6.52 -11.11 -5.18
C HIS A 143 6.89 -12.05 -4.02
N GLY A 144 6.41 -13.28 -4.03
CA GLY A 144 6.76 -14.31 -3.07
C GLY A 144 6.00 -14.25 -1.74
N PHE A 145 4.90 -13.53 -1.69
CA PHE A 145 3.97 -13.60 -0.56
C PHE A 145 3.11 -14.86 -0.66
N GLU A 146 2.91 -15.51 0.45
CA GLU A 146 2.09 -16.72 0.57
C GLU A 146 0.84 -16.45 1.40
N LEU A 147 -0.29 -17.00 0.95
CA LEU A 147 -1.55 -16.92 1.68
C LEU A 147 -1.45 -17.67 3.00
N THR A 148 -1.86 -17.03 4.09
CA THR A 148 -1.96 -17.68 5.41
C THR A 148 -3.40 -18.13 5.69
N GLU A 149 -3.63 -18.80 6.82
CA GLU A 149 -4.97 -19.16 7.28
C GLU A 149 -5.72 -18.01 7.96
N GLN A 150 -5.07 -16.86 8.15
CA GLN A 150 -5.64 -15.72 8.84
C GLN A 150 -6.59 -14.93 7.93
N LYS A 151 -7.78 -14.69 8.44
CA LYS A 151 -8.85 -13.93 7.77
C LYS A 151 -9.53 -13.02 8.78
N LYS A 152 -9.88 -11.84 8.37
CA LYS A 152 -10.68 -10.90 9.18
C LYS A 152 -11.76 -10.23 8.32
N MET A 153 -12.72 -9.60 8.99
CA MET A 153 -13.75 -8.81 8.32
C MET A 153 -13.45 -7.32 8.54
N ALA A 154 -13.42 -6.55 7.45
CA ALA A 154 -13.31 -5.10 7.47
C ALA A 154 -14.53 -4.51 6.76
N ASN A 155 -15.38 -3.81 7.49
CA ASN A 155 -16.63 -3.22 6.97
C ASN A 155 -17.52 -4.24 6.21
N GLY A 156 -17.63 -5.46 6.73
CA GLY A 156 -18.41 -6.52 6.09
C GLY A 156 -17.74 -7.21 4.91
N ILE A 157 -16.49 -6.87 4.61
CA ILE A 157 -15.70 -7.45 3.51
C ILE A 157 -14.56 -8.27 4.08
N ALA A 158 -14.35 -9.47 3.51
CA ALA A 158 -13.29 -10.36 3.94
C ALA A 158 -11.91 -9.86 3.48
N GLU A 159 -10.98 -9.80 4.40
CA GLU A 159 -9.56 -9.59 4.14
C GLU A 159 -8.76 -10.84 4.48
N LEU A 160 -7.81 -11.17 3.64
CA LEU A 160 -6.87 -12.28 3.78
C LEU A 160 -5.49 -11.76 4.13
N MET A 161 -4.79 -12.47 5.02
CA MET A 161 -3.40 -12.17 5.34
C MET A 161 -2.46 -12.96 4.44
N TYR A 162 -1.51 -12.26 3.87
CA TYR A 162 -0.34 -12.83 3.17
C TYR A 162 0.91 -12.56 3.99
N LYS A 163 1.89 -13.47 3.90
CA LYS A 163 3.18 -13.36 4.59
C LYS A 163 4.31 -13.69 3.64
N LYS A 164 5.45 -13.04 3.85
CA LYS A 164 6.71 -13.32 3.17
C LYS A 164 7.86 -13.28 4.17
N ASP A 165 8.75 -14.26 4.11
CA ASP A 165 10.04 -14.20 4.80
C ASP A 165 11.01 -13.30 4.00
N LEU A 166 11.78 -12.49 4.73
CA LEU A 166 12.68 -11.50 4.15
C LEU A 166 14.13 -11.99 4.05
#